data_8fa47b4cfad89dece01deeaea114aff2
#
_entry.id   8fa47b4cfad89dece01deeaea114aff2
#
_cell.length_a   1.000
_cell.length_b   1.000
_cell.length_c   1.000
_cell.angle_alpha   90.00
_cell.angle_beta   90.00
_cell.angle_gamma   90.00
#
_symmetry.space_group_name_H-M   'P 1'
#
loop_
_entity.id
_entity.type
_entity.pdbx_description
1 polymer ?
#
loop_
_entity_poly.entity_id
_entity_poly.type
_entity_poly.pdbx_seq_one_letter_code
_entity_poly.pdbx_strand_id
1 'polypeptide(L)'
;HSWYRRQRQMCIRDSTNYSVEANLYDTDWAWGVTFSDFNHDGFEDFYVANGFFNPENDRFFINDSGNNFTYSDFSGNPPLMSKSRSVNSFDYDNDGDLDLIVTDFNLNVNLWENRSVDTYFSESIMGSWVKIFLEGTVSNRDGLGSIIEINFEDGSSQIRQYSGSGYQHQSIQSIHFGGSVNNNISSITVYWPTSGEETYSNLETNTTYKIVEGQGIQIIDNNTAIKIEGCTDVSSCNYNPDATLDDSSCVYICLLYTS
;
A
#
# COMPACT_ATOMS: atom_id res chain seq x y z
N HIS A 1 11.36 -10.67 27.97
CA HIS A 1 12.66 -11.24 27.52
C HIS A 1 12.62 -12.69 27.03
N SER A 2 11.54 -13.45 27.23
CA SER A 2 11.47 -14.86 26.81
C SER A 2 10.94 -15.05 25.37
N TRP A 3 10.18 -14.10 24.85
CA TRP A 3 9.58 -14.18 23.52
C TRP A 3 10.60 -14.02 22.40
N TYR A 4 11.52 -13.06 22.51
CA TYR A 4 12.59 -12.81 21.55
C TYR A 4 13.57 -13.99 21.39
N ARG A 5 13.76 -14.81 22.44
CA ARG A 5 14.61 -15.98 22.35
C ARG A 5 13.97 -17.15 21.62
N ARG A 6 12.64 -17.28 21.62
CA ARG A 6 11.93 -18.34 20.89
C ARG A 6 11.95 -18.11 19.39
N GLN A 7 11.74 -16.86 18.95
CA GLN A 7 11.82 -16.54 17.52
C GLN A 7 13.22 -16.77 16.93
N ARG A 8 14.29 -16.43 17.64
CA ARG A 8 15.67 -16.70 17.16
C ARG A 8 16.01 -18.18 17.02
N GLN A 9 15.37 -19.04 17.74
CA GLN A 9 15.60 -20.50 17.63
C GLN A 9 14.72 -21.17 16.58
N MET A 10 13.55 -20.62 16.28
CA MET A 10 12.65 -21.19 15.27
C MET A 10 13.10 -20.94 13.82
N CYS A 11 13.68 -19.78 13.52
CA CYS A 11 14.01 -19.40 12.14
C CYS A 11 15.22 -20.12 11.51
N ILE A 12 16.00 -20.88 12.24
CA ILE A 12 17.27 -21.43 11.71
C ILE A 12 17.22 -22.96 11.45
N ARG A 13 16.23 -23.68 11.97
CA ARG A 13 16.21 -25.15 11.87
C ARG A 13 15.00 -25.80 11.25
N ASP A 14 13.92 -25.05 11.06
CA ASP A 14 12.62 -25.62 10.66
C ASP A 14 12.07 -25.03 9.35
N SER A 15 12.92 -24.35 8.56
CA SER A 15 12.51 -23.82 7.24
C SER A 15 12.45 -24.96 6.23
N THR A 16 11.31 -25.12 5.60
CA THR A 16 11.10 -26.02 4.47
C THR A 16 10.92 -25.18 3.21
N ASN A 17 11.52 -25.60 2.10
CA ASN A 17 11.22 -25.00 0.81
C ASN A 17 9.81 -25.43 0.37
N TYR A 18 8.89 -24.48 0.32
CA TYR A 18 7.49 -24.68 0.00
C TYR A 18 7.11 -24.08 -1.37
N SER A 19 8.09 -23.67 -2.16
CA SER A 19 7.85 -22.92 -3.40
C SER A 19 7.02 -23.69 -4.42
N VAL A 20 7.21 -24.99 -4.51
CA VAL A 20 6.47 -25.84 -5.47
C VAL A 20 5.02 -26.00 -5.04
N GLU A 21 4.80 -26.30 -3.76
CA GLU A 21 3.49 -26.50 -3.15
C GLU A 21 2.67 -25.20 -3.17
N ALA A 22 3.35 -24.06 -2.98
CA ALA A 22 2.75 -22.75 -3.03
C ALA A 22 2.59 -22.17 -4.44
N ASN A 23 2.97 -22.91 -5.47
CA ASN A 23 2.93 -22.49 -6.87
C ASN A 23 3.83 -21.27 -7.21
N LEU A 24 4.96 -21.14 -6.52
CA LEU A 24 5.93 -20.05 -6.64
C LEU A 24 7.27 -20.44 -7.24
N TYR A 25 7.34 -21.57 -7.93
CA TYR A 25 8.60 -22.14 -8.40
C TYR A 25 9.19 -21.48 -9.65
N ASP A 26 8.41 -20.65 -10.34
CA ASP A 26 8.82 -20.00 -11.59
C ASP A 26 8.43 -18.51 -11.56
N THR A 27 9.39 -17.67 -11.25
CA THR A 27 9.24 -16.20 -11.21
C THR A 27 10.14 -15.50 -12.23
N ASP A 28 10.77 -16.24 -13.14
CA ASP A 28 11.75 -15.73 -14.11
C ASP A 28 12.96 -15.03 -13.45
N TRP A 29 13.57 -14.04 -14.06
CA TRP A 29 14.72 -13.31 -13.51
C TRP A 29 14.28 -12.14 -12.65
N ALA A 30 13.97 -12.45 -11.41
CA ALA A 30 13.42 -11.52 -10.43
C ALA A 30 14.48 -10.55 -9.85
N TRP A 31 14.07 -9.29 -9.65
CA TRP A 31 14.86 -8.24 -9.02
C TRP A 31 14.16 -7.65 -7.80
N GLY A 32 13.16 -6.81 -8.03
CA GLY A 32 12.35 -6.20 -6.99
C GLY A 32 11.14 -7.05 -6.67
N VAL A 33 10.74 -7.04 -5.41
CA VAL A 33 9.48 -7.63 -4.95
C VAL A 33 8.83 -6.72 -3.93
N THR A 34 7.53 -6.60 -4.00
CA THR A 34 6.72 -5.97 -2.96
C THR A 34 5.64 -6.94 -2.51
N PHE A 35 5.37 -6.94 -1.21
CA PHE A 35 4.29 -7.69 -0.58
C PHE A 35 3.26 -6.70 -0.07
N SER A 36 2.00 -6.90 -0.42
CA SER A 36 0.88 -6.06 0.02
C SER A 36 -0.43 -6.79 -0.21
N ASP A 37 -1.42 -6.47 0.59
CA ASP A 37 -2.78 -6.96 0.40
C ASP A 37 -3.50 -6.03 -0.60
N PHE A 38 -3.46 -6.39 -1.89
CA PHE A 38 -4.01 -5.57 -2.97
C PHE A 38 -5.51 -5.74 -3.17
N ASN A 39 -6.10 -6.80 -2.63
CA ASN A 39 -7.51 -7.13 -2.77
C ASN A 39 -8.30 -7.02 -1.47
N HIS A 40 -7.65 -6.62 -0.37
CA HIS A 40 -8.21 -6.47 0.97
C HIS A 40 -8.85 -7.74 1.53
N ASP A 41 -8.27 -8.90 1.26
CA ASP A 41 -8.76 -10.17 1.80
C ASP A 41 -8.08 -10.58 3.12
N GLY A 42 -7.09 -9.82 3.57
CA GLY A 42 -6.32 -10.03 4.79
C GLY A 42 -5.04 -10.82 4.59
N PHE A 43 -4.73 -11.25 3.37
CA PHE A 43 -3.50 -11.97 3.02
C PHE A 43 -2.63 -11.12 2.10
N GLU A 44 -1.32 -11.17 2.31
CA GLU A 44 -0.39 -10.42 1.44
C GLU A 44 -0.22 -11.14 0.10
N ASP A 45 -0.53 -10.43 -0.96
CA ASP A 45 -0.16 -10.74 -2.33
C ASP A 45 1.27 -10.31 -2.60
N PHE A 46 1.82 -10.61 -3.78
CA PHE A 46 3.09 -10.02 -4.14
C PHE A 46 3.26 -9.80 -5.64
N TYR A 47 4.03 -8.78 -5.94
CA TYR A 47 4.45 -8.42 -7.29
C TYR A 47 5.96 -8.58 -7.43
N VAL A 48 6.39 -9.18 -8.55
CA VAL A 48 7.79 -9.43 -8.87
C VAL A 48 8.17 -8.67 -10.14
N ALA A 49 9.12 -7.76 -10.01
CA ALA A 49 9.71 -7.03 -11.12
C ALA A 49 10.80 -7.88 -11.79
N ASN A 50 10.63 -8.22 -13.06
CA ASN A 50 11.46 -9.14 -13.82
C ASN A 50 12.22 -8.49 -14.97
N GLY A 51 13.23 -9.19 -15.46
CA GLY A 51 13.98 -8.88 -16.68
C GLY A 51 15.42 -8.47 -16.45
N PHE A 52 16.32 -8.95 -17.33
CA PHE A 52 17.75 -8.63 -17.30
C PHE A 52 18.30 -8.21 -18.68
N PHE A 53 18.74 -9.16 -19.49
CA PHE A 53 19.23 -8.85 -20.84
C PHE A 53 18.07 -8.67 -21.82
N ASN A 54 17.03 -9.50 -21.67
CA ASN A 54 15.82 -9.43 -22.45
C ASN A 54 14.68 -8.86 -21.59
N PRO A 55 13.68 -8.21 -22.22
CA PRO A 55 12.44 -7.92 -21.57
C PRO A 55 11.74 -9.22 -21.13
N GLU A 56 11.24 -9.26 -19.92
CA GLU A 56 10.49 -10.36 -19.33
C GLU A 56 9.21 -9.81 -18.73
N ASN A 57 8.22 -10.66 -18.56
CA ASN A 57 6.97 -10.25 -17.93
C ASN A 57 7.16 -10.13 -16.42
N ASP A 58 6.71 -9.05 -15.86
CA ASP A 58 6.52 -8.97 -14.40
C ASP A 58 5.45 -9.99 -13.96
N ARG A 59 5.51 -10.41 -12.71
CA ARG A 59 4.61 -11.42 -12.16
C ARG A 59 3.82 -10.86 -10.99
N PHE A 60 2.52 -11.05 -11.03
CA PHE A 60 1.64 -10.75 -9.91
C PHE A 60 1.00 -12.03 -9.38
N PHE A 61 1.04 -12.21 -8.09
CA PHE A 61 0.53 -13.41 -7.43
C PHE A 61 -0.47 -13.01 -6.34
N ILE A 62 -1.70 -13.45 -6.50
CA ILE A 62 -2.75 -13.36 -5.49
C ILE A 62 -2.56 -14.51 -4.49
N ASN A 63 -2.63 -14.21 -3.21
CA ASN A 63 -2.54 -15.16 -2.13
C ASN A 63 -3.91 -15.70 -1.76
N ASP A 64 -4.21 -16.90 -2.19
CA ASP A 64 -5.47 -17.58 -1.86
C ASP A 64 -5.42 -18.12 -0.42
N SER A 65 -5.77 -17.31 0.57
CA SER A 65 -5.88 -17.71 2.00
C SER A 65 -4.59 -18.21 2.68
N GLY A 66 -3.43 -17.67 2.30
CA GLY A 66 -2.17 -17.82 3.03
C GLY A 66 -1.33 -19.04 2.69
N ASN A 67 -1.80 -19.97 1.87
CA ASN A 67 -1.10 -21.21 1.57
C ASN A 67 -0.89 -21.51 0.09
N ASN A 68 -1.51 -20.76 -0.80
CA ASN A 68 -1.43 -20.98 -2.23
C ASN A 68 -1.47 -19.66 -2.96
N PHE A 69 -0.63 -19.53 -3.98
CA PHE A 69 -0.55 -18.33 -4.79
C PHE A 69 -1.01 -18.62 -6.21
N THR A 70 -1.88 -17.77 -6.71
CA THR A 70 -2.37 -17.87 -8.07
C THR A 70 -1.80 -16.72 -8.88
N TYR A 71 -1.14 -17.03 -10.02
CA TYR A 71 -0.69 -16.01 -10.96
C TYR A 71 -1.90 -15.26 -11.50
N SER A 72 -1.87 -13.95 -11.41
CA SER A 72 -2.90 -13.05 -11.89
C SER A 72 -2.31 -11.95 -12.75
N ASP A 73 -3.13 -11.32 -13.54
CA ASP A 73 -2.75 -10.16 -14.34
C ASP A 73 -3.27 -8.90 -13.63
N PHE A 74 -2.37 -8.17 -13.00
CA PHE A 74 -2.71 -6.99 -12.19
C PHE A 74 -3.45 -5.91 -12.99
N SER A 75 -3.19 -5.81 -14.28
CA SER A 75 -3.69 -4.71 -15.11
C SER A 75 -4.87 -5.08 -16.01
N GLY A 76 -5.21 -6.37 -16.11
CA GLY A 76 -6.13 -6.86 -17.15
C GLY A 76 -5.60 -6.60 -18.58
N ASN A 77 -4.38 -6.10 -18.71
CA ASN A 77 -3.62 -5.90 -19.93
C ASN A 77 -2.47 -6.92 -20.00
N PRO A 78 -1.88 -7.17 -21.18
CA PRO A 78 -0.72 -8.05 -21.22
C PRO A 78 0.36 -7.54 -20.26
N PRO A 79 1.01 -8.46 -19.53
CA PRO A 79 1.99 -8.12 -18.53
C PRO A 79 3.08 -7.23 -19.14
N LEU A 80 3.60 -6.30 -18.32
CA LEU A 80 4.63 -5.37 -18.75
C LEU A 80 5.89 -6.14 -19.14
N MET A 81 6.12 -6.29 -20.45
CA MET A 81 7.39 -6.80 -20.95
C MET A 81 8.45 -5.72 -20.83
N SER A 82 9.13 -5.68 -19.72
CA SER A 82 10.16 -4.68 -19.46
C SER A 82 11.40 -5.30 -18.84
N LYS A 83 12.39 -4.47 -18.56
CA LYS A 83 13.55 -4.81 -17.75
C LYS A 83 13.37 -4.21 -16.37
N SER A 84 12.30 -4.56 -15.72
CA SER A 84 11.90 -4.02 -14.43
C SER A 84 12.98 -4.25 -13.37
N ARG A 85 13.10 -3.31 -12.44
CA ARG A 85 14.13 -3.36 -11.40
C ARG A 85 13.57 -3.20 -10.01
N SER A 86 12.85 -2.13 -9.80
CA SER A 86 12.30 -1.78 -8.52
C SER A 86 10.80 -1.68 -8.62
N VAL A 87 10.12 -2.13 -7.59
CA VAL A 87 8.67 -2.01 -7.44
C VAL A 87 8.36 -1.56 -6.02
N ASN A 88 7.41 -0.66 -5.88
CA ASN A 88 6.87 -0.24 -4.59
C ASN A 88 5.36 -0.17 -4.68
N SER A 89 4.69 -0.50 -3.59
CA SER A 89 3.24 -0.36 -3.43
C SER A 89 2.93 0.83 -2.54
N PHE A 90 1.94 1.63 -2.92
CA PHE A 90 1.44 2.77 -2.16
C PHE A 90 0.09 3.19 -2.71
N ASP A 91 -0.68 3.85 -1.91
CA ASP A 91 -1.97 4.41 -2.29
C ASP A 91 -1.71 5.84 -2.77
N TYR A 92 -1.67 6.05 -4.12
CA TYR A 92 -1.24 7.32 -4.71
C TYR A 92 -2.34 8.36 -4.75
N ASP A 93 -3.60 7.94 -4.86
CA ASP A 93 -4.78 8.82 -4.97
C ASP A 93 -5.62 8.89 -3.69
N ASN A 94 -5.21 8.14 -2.66
CA ASN A 94 -5.82 8.08 -1.33
C ASN A 94 -7.25 7.51 -1.31
N ASP A 95 -7.54 6.58 -2.19
CA ASP A 95 -8.82 5.88 -2.25
C ASP A 95 -8.88 4.67 -1.29
N GLY A 96 -7.73 4.24 -0.78
CA GLY A 96 -7.59 3.21 0.24
C GLY A 96 -7.05 1.90 -0.29
N ASP A 97 -7.02 1.67 -1.60
CA ASP A 97 -6.34 0.52 -2.16
C ASP A 97 -4.86 0.83 -2.48
N LEU A 98 -4.09 -0.21 -2.75
CA LEU A 98 -2.66 -0.05 -2.99
C LEU A 98 -2.36 -0.15 -4.48
N ASP A 99 -1.66 0.84 -4.98
CA ASP A 99 -1.16 0.97 -6.34
C ASP A 99 0.27 0.44 -6.45
N LEU A 100 0.76 0.35 -7.68
CA LEU A 100 2.12 -0.06 -7.97
C LEU A 100 2.87 1.00 -8.77
N ILE A 101 4.08 1.32 -8.33
CA ILE A 101 5.07 2.02 -9.13
C ILE A 101 6.23 1.09 -9.47
N VAL A 102 6.49 0.91 -10.77
CA VAL A 102 7.54 0.03 -11.28
C VAL A 102 8.52 0.84 -12.10
N THR A 103 9.81 0.70 -11.81
CA THR A 103 10.88 1.33 -12.59
C THR A 103 11.66 0.28 -13.38
N ASP A 104 12.07 0.63 -14.61
CA ASP A 104 12.83 -0.26 -15.45
C ASP A 104 14.28 0.25 -15.71
N PHE A 105 15.09 -0.62 -16.29
CA PHE A 105 16.48 -0.30 -16.66
C PHE A 105 16.57 0.77 -17.76
N ASN A 106 15.53 0.96 -18.55
CA ASN A 106 15.48 1.95 -19.63
C ASN A 106 14.99 3.31 -19.18
N LEU A 107 14.95 3.54 -17.85
CA LEU A 107 14.52 4.80 -17.22
C LEU A 107 13.03 5.11 -17.34
N ASN A 108 12.19 4.10 -17.65
CA ASN A 108 10.75 4.28 -17.59
C ASN A 108 10.25 4.10 -16.16
N VAL A 109 9.20 4.83 -15.86
CA VAL A 109 8.42 4.69 -14.63
C VAL A 109 6.99 4.38 -15.05
N ASN A 110 6.46 3.27 -14.55
CA ASN A 110 5.09 2.85 -14.79
C ASN A 110 4.33 2.93 -13.47
N LEU A 111 3.28 3.71 -13.45
CA LEU A 111 2.32 3.77 -12.35
C LEU A 111 1.09 2.96 -12.77
N TRP A 112 0.72 1.99 -11.96
CA TRP A 112 -0.45 1.14 -12.13
C TRP A 112 -1.43 1.48 -11.02
N GLU A 113 -2.54 2.08 -11.41
CA GLU A 113 -3.67 2.37 -10.53
C GLU A 113 -4.44 1.08 -10.27
N ASN A 114 -4.55 0.70 -9.01
CA ASN A 114 -5.48 -0.32 -8.57
C ASN A 114 -6.87 0.32 -8.55
N ARG A 115 -7.87 -0.36 -9.03
CA ARG A 115 -9.26 0.14 -9.08
C ARG A 115 -10.21 -0.79 -8.35
N SER A 116 -9.68 -1.50 -7.40
CA SER A 116 -10.44 -2.48 -6.65
C SER A 116 -11.55 -1.85 -5.81
N VAL A 117 -11.33 -0.65 -5.29
CA VAL A 117 -12.35 0.11 -4.52
C VAL A 117 -13.25 0.97 -5.39
N ASP A 118 -12.97 1.08 -6.69
CA ASP A 118 -13.76 1.88 -7.61
C ASP A 118 -15.19 1.36 -7.71
N THR A 119 -16.15 2.13 -7.25
CA THR A 119 -17.59 1.79 -7.26
C THR A 119 -18.15 1.53 -8.66
N TYR A 120 -17.40 1.86 -9.70
CA TYR A 120 -17.80 1.68 -11.09
C TYR A 120 -17.68 0.22 -11.56
N PHE A 121 -16.85 -0.60 -10.92
CA PHE A 121 -16.54 -1.97 -11.37
C PHE A 121 -17.17 -3.09 -10.55
N SER A 122 -17.75 -2.82 -9.37
CA SER A 122 -18.39 -3.89 -8.62
C SER A 122 -19.40 -3.40 -7.61
N GLU A 123 -20.40 -4.25 -7.36
CA GLU A 123 -20.99 -4.40 -6.04
C GLU A 123 -19.86 -4.97 -5.16
N SER A 124 -19.01 -4.10 -4.62
CA SER A 124 -17.71 -4.48 -4.11
C SER A 124 -17.78 -5.44 -2.94
N ILE A 125 -17.20 -6.58 -3.16
CA ILE A 125 -16.86 -7.59 -2.13
C ILE A 125 -15.47 -7.24 -1.52
N MET A 126 -15.03 -5.98 -1.63
CA MET A 126 -13.77 -5.56 -1.07
C MET A 126 -13.85 -5.53 0.46
N GLY A 127 -12.81 -6.03 1.07
CA GLY A 127 -12.61 -5.95 2.51
C GLY A 127 -12.41 -4.52 3.01
N SER A 128 -12.33 -4.38 4.30
CA SER A 128 -11.95 -3.12 4.94
C SER A 128 -10.44 -2.90 4.85
N TRP A 129 -10.00 -1.67 5.07
CA TRP A 129 -8.59 -1.34 5.12
C TRP A 129 -8.25 -0.39 6.27
N VAL A 130 -6.97 -0.31 6.62
CA VAL A 130 -6.41 0.68 7.54
C VAL A 130 -5.00 1.06 7.09
N LYS A 131 -4.73 2.37 7.08
CA LYS A 131 -3.37 2.91 6.88
C LYS A 131 -2.85 3.52 8.18
N ILE A 132 -1.59 3.25 8.49
CA ILE A 132 -0.97 3.72 9.73
C ILE A 132 0.34 4.43 9.42
N PHE A 133 0.44 5.71 9.77
CA PHE A 133 1.68 6.46 9.82
C PHE A 133 2.24 6.44 11.23
N LEU A 134 3.55 6.22 11.35
CA LEU A 134 4.26 6.26 12.64
C LEU A 134 5.11 7.52 12.73
N GLU A 135 5.14 8.11 13.93
CA GLU A 135 6.07 9.16 14.29
C GLU A 135 6.72 8.84 15.64
N GLY A 136 8.03 8.56 15.63
CA GLY A 136 8.80 8.31 16.82
C GLY A 136 9.20 9.62 17.53
N THR A 137 9.17 9.61 18.86
CA THR A 137 9.65 10.71 19.72
C THR A 137 10.87 10.29 20.54
N VAL A 138 10.93 9.04 20.94
CA VAL A 138 12.05 8.39 21.64
C VAL A 138 12.76 7.44 20.69
N SER A 139 12.01 6.74 19.86
CA SER A 139 12.50 5.96 18.71
C SER A 139 12.89 6.89 17.57
N ASN A 140 13.36 6.34 16.44
CA ASN A 140 13.64 7.18 15.27
C ASN A 140 12.34 7.84 14.76
N ARG A 141 12.47 9.06 14.22
CA ARG A 141 11.33 9.90 13.80
C ARG A 141 10.32 9.18 12.91
N ASP A 142 10.81 8.36 12.00
CA ASP A 142 9.96 7.71 11.01
C ASP A 142 9.42 6.35 11.48
N GLY A 143 9.70 5.95 12.74
CA GLY A 143 9.23 4.69 13.33
C GLY A 143 9.84 3.42 12.73
N LEU A 144 10.93 3.54 11.96
CA LEU A 144 11.57 2.38 11.32
C LEU A 144 12.04 1.35 12.35
N GLY A 145 11.71 0.09 12.10
CA GLY A 145 11.99 -1.03 13.00
C GLY A 145 10.85 -1.34 13.97
N SER A 146 9.79 -0.53 13.98
CA SER A 146 8.58 -0.86 14.73
C SER A 146 7.88 -2.08 14.14
N ILE A 147 7.15 -2.78 14.99
CA ILE A 147 6.24 -3.85 14.59
C ILE A 147 4.82 -3.40 14.95
N ILE A 148 3.90 -3.59 14.02
CA ILE A 148 2.49 -3.28 14.23
C ILE A 148 1.71 -4.58 14.15
N GLU A 149 0.85 -4.78 15.15
CA GLU A 149 -0.07 -5.90 15.22
C GLU A 149 -1.50 -5.36 15.22
N ILE A 150 -2.33 -5.82 14.27
CA ILE A 150 -3.76 -5.53 14.24
C ILE A 150 -4.50 -6.81 14.60
N ASN A 151 -5.44 -6.69 15.52
CA ASN A 151 -6.38 -7.74 15.87
C ASN A 151 -7.78 -7.34 15.42
N PHE A 152 -8.48 -8.24 14.77
CA PHE A 152 -9.85 -8.05 14.30
C PHE A 152 -10.88 -8.71 15.22
N GLU A 153 -12.15 -8.31 15.08
CA GLU A 153 -13.23 -8.83 15.94
C GLU A 153 -13.55 -10.30 15.68
N ASP A 154 -13.25 -10.83 14.50
CA ASP A 154 -13.39 -12.27 14.17
C ASP A 154 -12.29 -13.14 14.81
N GLY A 155 -11.32 -12.53 15.49
CA GLY A 155 -10.19 -13.19 16.14
C GLY A 155 -8.98 -13.40 15.23
N SER A 156 -9.03 -12.96 13.97
CA SER A 156 -7.84 -12.93 13.11
C SER A 156 -6.86 -11.82 13.53
N SER A 157 -5.60 -11.95 13.16
CA SER A 157 -4.58 -10.95 13.43
C SER A 157 -3.58 -10.86 12.27
N GLN A 158 -3.03 -9.68 12.09
CA GLN A 158 -1.97 -9.41 11.12
C GLN A 158 -0.82 -8.67 11.80
N ILE A 159 0.40 -8.97 11.37
CA ILE A 159 1.62 -8.35 11.91
C ILE A 159 2.44 -7.85 10.74
N ARG A 160 2.89 -6.58 10.85
CA ARG A 160 3.81 -5.96 9.88
C ARG A 160 5.02 -5.38 10.59
N GLN A 161 6.20 -5.59 10.03
CA GLN A 161 7.40 -4.89 10.46
C GLN A 161 7.68 -3.72 9.52
N TYR A 162 7.79 -2.53 10.06
CA TYR A 162 8.08 -1.33 9.28
C TYR A 162 9.58 -1.20 9.03
N SER A 163 10.03 -1.61 7.85
CA SER A 163 11.45 -1.54 7.46
C SER A 163 11.78 -0.35 6.55
N GLY A 164 10.81 0.13 5.79
CA GLY A 164 10.97 1.25 4.86
C GLY A 164 11.93 0.98 3.69
N SER A 165 12.35 -0.27 3.47
CA SER A 165 13.36 -0.58 2.45
C SER A 165 12.93 -1.72 1.53
N GLY A 166 13.32 -1.60 0.25
CA GLY A 166 13.17 -2.63 -0.76
C GLY A 166 14.35 -2.60 -1.75
N TYR A 167 14.29 -3.38 -2.81
CA TYR A 167 15.36 -3.44 -3.79
C TYR A 167 15.41 -2.15 -4.62
N GLN A 168 16.49 -1.37 -4.48
CA GLN A 168 16.72 -0.08 -5.14
C GLN A 168 15.66 1.00 -4.84
N HIS A 169 14.93 0.88 -3.74
CA HIS A 169 14.04 1.93 -3.27
C HIS A 169 14.03 2.03 -1.75
N GLN A 170 13.51 3.15 -1.26
CA GLN A 170 13.13 3.35 0.13
C GLN A 170 11.72 3.92 0.16
N SER A 171 10.90 3.47 1.10
CA SER A 171 9.56 3.95 1.32
C SER A 171 9.37 4.30 2.79
N ILE A 172 8.94 5.53 3.06
CA ILE A 172 8.54 5.99 4.38
C ILE A 172 7.03 6.30 4.30
N GLN A 173 6.27 5.30 3.88
CA GLN A 173 4.84 5.44 3.65
C GLN A 173 4.05 4.88 4.82
N SER A 174 2.74 5.04 4.74
CA SER A 174 1.84 4.33 5.65
C SER A 174 2.02 2.82 5.53
N ILE A 175 1.86 2.16 6.65
CA ILE A 175 1.74 0.71 6.69
C ILE A 175 0.27 0.39 6.45
N HIS A 176 0.01 -0.41 5.44
CA HIS A 176 -1.33 -0.78 5.02
C HIS A 176 -1.70 -2.17 5.53
N PHE A 177 -2.95 -2.32 5.97
CA PHE A 177 -3.56 -3.58 6.35
C PHE A 177 -4.91 -3.69 5.67
N GLY A 178 -5.11 -4.73 4.90
CA GLY A 178 -6.43 -5.14 4.43
C GLY A 178 -7.11 -6.05 5.44
N GLY A 179 -8.41 -6.07 5.45
CA GLY A 179 -9.22 -6.96 6.29
C GLY A 179 -10.42 -7.47 5.53
N SER A 180 -10.93 -8.64 5.88
CA SER A 180 -12.11 -9.20 5.24
C SER A 180 -13.34 -8.30 5.38
N VAL A 181 -14.32 -8.51 4.53
CA VAL A 181 -15.57 -7.73 4.50
C VAL A 181 -16.26 -7.72 5.86
N ASN A 182 -16.63 -6.53 6.33
CA ASN A 182 -17.31 -6.30 7.62
C ASN A 182 -16.51 -6.76 8.85
N ASN A 183 -15.20 -6.86 8.75
CA ASN A 183 -14.35 -7.20 9.90
C ASN A 183 -13.82 -5.92 10.54
N ASN A 184 -14.28 -5.61 11.74
CA ASN A 184 -13.87 -4.42 12.49
C ASN A 184 -12.55 -4.67 13.23
N ILE A 185 -11.86 -3.57 13.56
CA ILE A 185 -10.63 -3.61 14.33
C ILE A 185 -10.96 -3.70 15.83
N SER A 186 -10.47 -4.75 16.47
CA SER A 186 -10.51 -4.89 17.93
C SER A 186 -9.42 -4.07 18.61
N SER A 187 -8.18 -4.14 18.09
CA SER A 187 -7.06 -3.36 18.60
C SER A 187 -5.93 -3.22 17.59
N ILE A 188 -5.17 -2.13 17.75
CA ILE A 188 -3.85 -1.93 17.11
C ILE A 188 -2.80 -1.82 18.19
N THR A 189 -1.75 -2.64 18.13
CA THR A 189 -0.60 -2.56 19.03
C THR A 189 0.65 -2.22 18.24
N VAL A 190 1.36 -1.17 18.66
CA VAL A 190 2.65 -0.77 18.11
C VAL A 190 3.75 -1.13 19.08
N TYR A 191 4.69 -1.93 18.65
CA TYR A 191 5.92 -2.26 19.36
C TYR A 191 7.03 -1.35 18.85
N TRP A 192 7.35 -0.31 19.59
CA TRP A 192 8.39 0.65 19.26
C TRP A 192 9.78 0.06 19.50
N PRO A 193 10.80 0.41 18.70
CA PRO A 193 12.16 -0.13 18.89
C PRO A 193 12.77 0.20 20.25
N THR A 194 12.38 1.31 20.87
CA THR A 194 13.02 1.85 22.07
C THR A 194 12.10 1.91 23.28
N SER A 195 10.86 2.38 23.15
CA SER A 195 9.99 2.73 24.28
C SER A 195 9.04 1.62 24.76
N GLY A 196 8.97 0.51 24.02
CA GLY A 196 8.07 -0.61 24.37
C GLY A 196 6.81 -0.65 23.49
N GLU A 197 5.67 -1.01 24.08
CA GLU A 197 4.42 -1.22 23.34
C GLU A 197 3.34 -0.24 23.73
N GLU A 198 2.51 0.12 22.76
CA GLU A 198 1.31 0.94 22.94
C GLU A 198 0.14 0.27 22.23
N THR A 199 -1.02 0.18 22.89
CA THR A 199 -2.22 -0.48 22.34
C THR A 199 -3.39 0.50 22.30
N TYR A 200 -4.10 0.48 21.19
CA TYR A 200 -5.25 1.32 20.90
C TYR A 200 -6.46 0.46 20.56
N SER A 201 -7.66 0.88 20.97
CA SER A 201 -8.92 0.19 20.71
C SER A 201 -10.02 1.18 20.30
N ASN A 202 -11.19 0.68 19.94
CA ASN A 202 -12.31 1.47 19.39
C ASN A 202 -11.92 2.25 18.14
N LEU A 203 -11.34 1.55 17.19
CA LEU A 203 -10.83 2.09 15.94
C LEU A 203 -11.77 1.74 14.78
N GLU A 204 -11.86 2.66 13.84
CA GLU A 204 -12.67 2.51 12.63
C GLU A 204 -11.82 1.92 11.50
N THR A 205 -12.44 1.11 10.66
CA THR A 205 -11.88 0.67 9.38
C THR A 205 -12.04 1.75 8.31
N ASN A 206 -11.42 1.57 7.15
CA ASN A 206 -11.39 2.52 6.02
C ASN A 206 -10.91 3.91 6.46
N THR A 207 -9.87 3.90 7.30
CA THR A 207 -9.38 5.09 7.98
C THR A 207 -7.86 5.11 8.00
N THR A 208 -7.31 6.31 7.86
CA THR A 208 -5.88 6.55 8.02
C THR A 208 -5.59 7.11 9.41
N TYR A 209 -4.70 6.45 10.12
CA TYR A 209 -4.24 6.85 11.45
C TYR A 209 -2.81 7.36 11.42
N LYS A 210 -2.53 8.34 12.27
CA LYS A 210 -1.17 8.70 12.69
C LYS A 210 -1.00 8.33 14.15
N ILE A 211 0.02 7.55 14.46
CA ILE A 211 0.39 7.17 15.81
C ILE A 211 1.71 7.86 16.15
N VAL A 212 1.68 8.70 17.17
CA VAL A 212 2.85 9.41 17.68
C VAL A 212 3.27 8.76 18.99
N GLU A 213 4.49 8.27 19.06
CA GLU A 213 5.06 7.55 20.20
C GLU A 213 4.89 8.36 21.49
N GLY A 214 4.21 7.77 22.49
CA GLY A 214 3.92 8.39 23.79
C GLY A 214 2.88 9.51 23.76
N GLN A 215 2.26 9.83 22.62
CA GLN A 215 1.28 10.90 22.49
C GLN A 215 -0.11 10.42 22.03
N GLY A 216 -0.17 9.18 21.51
CA GLY A 216 -1.43 8.56 21.14
C GLY A 216 -1.69 8.48 19.64
N ILE A 217 -2.95 8.18 19.30
CA ILE A 217 -3.44 7.96 17.96
C ILE A 217 -4.38 9.09 17.53
N GLN A 218 -4.30 9.50 16.27
CA GLN A 218 -5.19 10.48 15.66
C GLN A 218 -5.57 10.05 14.25
N ILE A 219 -6.80 10.37 13.85
CA ILE A 219 -7.26 10.18 12.49
C ILE A 219 -6.63 11.26 11.61
N ILE A 220 -6.06 10.84 10.48
CA ILE A 220 -5.69 11.75 9.40
C ILE A 220 -6.84 11.73 8.41
N ASP A 221 -7.49 12.88 8.24
CA ASP A 221 -8.47 13.03 7.16
C ASP A 221 -7.74 12.96 5.81
N ASN A 222 -7.94 11.85 5.10
CA ASN A 222 -7.40 11.68 3.74
C ASN A 222 -8.04 12.66 2.73
N ASN A 223 -9.10 13.34 3.12
CA ASN A 223 -9.74 14.40 2.34
C ASN A 223 -8.92 15.71 2.26
N THR A 224 -7.67 15.72 2.75
CA THR A 224 -6.67 16.69 2.31
C THR A 224 -5.97 16.23 1.03
N ALA A 225 -6.69 15.69 0.05
CA ALA A 225 -6.29 15.87 -1.34
C ALA A 225 -5.90 17.33 -1.49
N ILE A 226 -4.74 17.60 -2.06
CA ILE A 226 -4.28 18.97 -2.27
C ILE A 226 -5.45 19.72 -2.90
N LYS A 227 -6.15 20.52 -2.10
CA LYS A 227 -7.25 21.33 -2.60
C LYS A 227 -6.61 22.37 -3.49
N ILE A 228 -6.54 22.08 -4.77
CA ILE A 228 -6.13 23.06 -5.77
C ILE A 228 -7.37 23.90 -6.04
N GLU A 229 -7.37 25.08 -5.49
CA GLU A 229 -8.44 26.06 -5.76
C GLU A 229 -8.28 26.60 -7.16
N GLY A 230 -9.38 26.74 -7.87
CA GLY A 230 -9.41 27.25 -9.23
C GLY A 230 -10.77 27.03 -9.90
N CYS A 231 -10.93 27.58 -11.08
CA CYS A 231 -12.16 27.38 -11.85
C CYS A 231 -12.26 25.93 -12.36
N THR A 232 -13.30 25.21 -11.95
CA THR A 232 -13.58 23.82 -12.35
C THR A 232 -14.53 23.68 -13.54
N ASP A 233 -15.08 24.80 -14.06
CA ASP A 233 -15.97 24.78 -15.23
C ASP A 233 -15.19 24.75 -16.54
N VAL A 234 -15.28 23.63 -17.27
CA VAL A 234 -14.61 23.42 -18.56
C VAL A 234 -15.03 24.42 -19.65
N SER A 235 -16.16 25.12 -19.47
CA SER A 235 -16.63 26.13 -20.40
C SER A 235 -16.05 27.52 -20.13
N SER A 236 -15.32 27.70 -19.05
CA SER A 236 -14.72 28.98 -18.69
C SER A 236 -13.39 29.21 -19.41
N CYS A 237 -13.00 30.47 -19.55
CA CYS A 237 -11.77 30.90 -20.20
C CYS A 237 -10.52 30.59 -19.35
N ASN A 238 -10.67 30.46 -18.04
CA ASN A 238 -9.63 30.20 -17.08
C ASN A 238 -9.83 28.84 -16.37
N TYR A 239 -10.45 27.91 -17.07
CA TYR A 239 -10.55 26.53 -16.58
C TYR A 239 -9.18 25.99 -16.15
N ASN A 240 -9.12 25.48 -14.94
CA ASN A 240 -7.95 24.80 -14.42
C ASN A 240 -8.25 23.29 -14.31
N PRO A 241 -7.67 22.45 -15.19
CA PRO A 241 -7.91 21.00 -15.15
C PRO A 241 -7.41 20.33 -13.86
N ASP A 242 -6.48 20.97 -13.14
CA ASP A 242 -5.94 20.45 -11.88
C ASP A 242 -6.73 20.92 -10.65
N ALA A 243 -7.72 21.82 -10.83
CA ALA A 243 -8.53 22.29 -9.73
C ALA A 243 -9.49 21.22 -9.22
N THR A 244 -9.39 20.92 -7.92
CA THR A 244 -10.27 19.99 -7.20
C THR A 244 -11.35 20.72 -6.39
N LEU A 245 -11.23 22.02 -6.24
CA LEU A 245 -12.19 22.88 -5.55
C LEU A 245 -12.47 24.15 -6.38
N ASP A 246 -13.74 24.40 -6.68
CA ASP A 246 -14.14 25.64 -7.33
C ASP A 246 -14.02 26.83 -6.35
N ASP A 247 -13.18 27.79 -6.70
CA ASP A 247 -12.94 29.01 -5.95
C ASP A 247 -13.84 30.18 -6.41
N SER A 248 -14.81 29.90 -7.29
CA SER A 248 -15.70 30.88 -7.91
C SER A 248 -14.97 31.89 -8.80
N SER A 249 -13.77 31.57 -9.26
CA SER A 249 -12.98 32.47 -10.15
C SER A 249 -13.30 32.29 -11.62
N CYS A 250 -14.29 31.47 -11.99
CA CYS A 250 -14.61 31.17 -13.39
C CYS A 250 -14.98 32.42 -14.21
N VAL A 251 -14.27 32.64 -15.33
CA VAL A 251 -14.48 33.75 -16.25
C VAL A 251 -15.06 33.25 -17.56
N TYR A 252 -16.22 33.74 -17.94
CA TYR A 252 -16.94 33.27 -19.14
C TYR A 252 -16.84 34.22 -20.33
N ILE A 253 -16.27 35.39 -20.16
CA ILE A 253 -16.08 36.35 -21.25
C ILE A 253 -14.61 36.41 -21.62
N CYS A 254 -14.23 35.65 -22.65
CA CYS A 254 -12.89 35.71 -23.21
C CYS A 254 -12.82 36.90 -24.18
N LEU A 255 -12.26 38.01 -23.73
CA LEU A 255 -11.95 39.13 -24.63
C LEU A 255 -10.80 38.70 -25.55
N LEU A 256 -11.15 38.30 -26.78
CA LEU A 256 -10.17 38.20 -27.86
C LEU A 256 -9.74 39.62 -28.23
N TYR A 257 -8.58 40.04 -27.78
CA TYR A 257 -7.89 41.17 -28.37
C TYR A 257 -7.43 40.75 -29.78
N THR A 258 -8.20 41.14 -30.79
CA THR A 258 -7.71 41.19 -32.19
C THR A 258 -6.91 42.47 -32.33
N SER A 259 -5.58 42.36 -32.40
CA SER A 259 -4.68 43.41 -32.89
C SER A 259 -4.57 43.34 -34.39
#